data_99c9a74f5999c2f0e80da6a872c31568
#
_entry.id   99c9a74f5999c2f0e80da6a872c31568
#
_cell.length_a   1.000
_cell.length_b   1.000
_cell.length_c   1.000
_cell.angle_alpha   90.00
_cell.angle_beta   90.00
_cell.angle_gamma   90.00
#
_symmetry.space_group_name_H-M   'P 1'
#
loop_
_entity.id
_entity.type
_entity.pdbx_description
1 polymer ?
#
loop_
_entity_poly.entity_id
_entity_poly.type
_entity_poly.pdbx_seq_one_letter_code
_entity_poly.pdbx_strand_id
1 'polypeptide(L)'
;MTERRRRTLLSAALHAVSHAVAVVYCLTTLAEPHRPLMLGAYGCGLVAGVAGSWVATRVTSKTWSYRVSSTLLLITLVVAAVGALGDGGVSSPAALGFVTTAVFVASYTPQLRLMLGFEVLILGTYLLVAVAGPPAPRGHVFVYLAGMLVLVSVCSTQTRALARQRSQLRALASLDPLTGALNRRGLAELTRFLFRAGCRPGPSLLCLDLDDFKLVNDRLGHAAGDDLLRRVVAATREVLRGGDAIARIGGDEFVVVLADADTEAARSTAARIEATLRPLTSVSVGTATAPFDGDTLDRLLHAADQRLYRVKQQRGRAGGRLLADGGGRG
;
A
#
# COMPACT_ATOMS: atom_id res chain seq x y z
N MET A 1 2.24 -2.62 12.16
CA MET A 1 1.29 -3.49 11.37
C MET A 1 1.03 -2.80 10.04
N THR A 2 1.28 -3.47 8.90
CA THR A 2 1.06 -2.88 7.57
C THR A 2 -0.43 -2.57 7.35
N GLU A 3 -0.76 -1.53 6.58
CA GLU A 3 -2.16 -1.13 6.27
C GLU A 3 -2.95 -2.29 5.66
N ARG A 4 -2.29 -3.11 4.84
CA ARG A 4 -2.87 -4.32 4.24
C ARG A 4 -3.32 -5.33 5.29
N ARG A 5 -2.45 -5.64 6.23
CA ARG A 5 -2.71 -6.58 7.34
C ARG A 5 -3.88 -6.08 8.19
N ARG A 6 -3.90 -4.79 8.48
CA ARG A 6 -5.00 -4.14 9.21
C ARG A 6 -6.34 -4.28 8.47
N ARG A 7 -6.36 -4.07 7.15
CA ARG A 7 -7.58 -4.22 6.34
C ARG A 7 -8.10 -5.65 6.34
N THR A 8 -7.22 -6.65 6.11
CA THR A 8 -7.62 -8.06 6.12
C THR A 8 -8.13 -8.48 7.49
N LEU A 9 -7.49 -8.02 8.57
CA LEU A 9 -7.92 -8.29 9.94
C LEU A 9 -9.30 -7.68 10.23
N LEU A 10 -9.53 -6.42 9.85
CA LEU A 10 -10.84 -5.77 10.00
C LEU A 10 -11.93 -6.49 9.21
N SER A 11 -11.62 -6.93 7.97
CA SER A 11 -12.53 -7.73 7.15
C SER A 11 -12.94 -9.02 7.87
N ALA A 12 -11.97 -9.78 8.37
CA ALA A 12 -12.23 -11.03 9.07
C ALA A 12 -12.95 -10.83 10.42
N ALA A 13 -12.61 -9.80 11.17
CA ALA A 13 -13.27 -9.46 12.41
C ALA A 13 -14.75 -9.07 12.20
N LEU A 14 -15.06 -8.25 11.20
CA LEU A 14 -16.43 -7.88 10.86
C LEU A 14 -17.25 -9.09 10.42
N HIS A 15 -16.65 -10.01 9.63
CA HIS A 15 -17.28 -11.27 9.27
C HIS A 15 -17.60 -12.10 10.53
N ALA A 16 -16.66 -12.25 11.47
CA ALA A 16 -16.89 -12.97 12.71
C ALA A 16 -18.01 -12.33 13.56
N VAL A 17 -17.99 -10.99 13.71
CA VAL A 17 -19.04 -10.27 14.45
C VAL A 17 -20.42 -10.43 13.82
N SER A 18 -20.52 -10.34 12.49
CA SER A 18 -21.80 -10.54 11.78
C SER A 18 -22.38 -11.93 12.06
N HIS A 19 -21.55 -12.98 12.02
CA HIS A 19 -21.98 -14.35 12.31
C HIS A 19 -22.26 -14.57 13.80
N ALA A 20 -21.52 -13.92 14.71
CA ALA A 20 -21.82 -13.97 16.14
C ALA A 20 -23.21 -13.39 16.46
N VAL A 21 -23.57 -12.27 15.85
CA VAL A 21 -24.92 -11.67 15.97
C VAL A 21 -25.98 -12.63 15.45
N ALA A 22 -25.74 -13.29 14.31
CA ALA A 22 -26.67 -14.26 13.74
C ALA A 22 -26.81 -15.53 14.63
N VAL A 23 -25.72 -15.99 15.26
CA VAL A 23 -25.77 -17.06 16.26
C VAL A 23 -26.63 -16.67 17.45
N VAL A 24 -26.45 -15.45 18.00
CA VAL A 24 -27.27 -14.93 19.09
C VAL A 24 -28.74 -14.88 18.69
N TYR A 25 -29.05 -14.40 17.48
CA TYR A 25 -30.42 -14.42 16.95
C TYR A 25 -31.01 -15.83 16.92
N CYS A 26 -30.29 -16.84 16.45
CA CYS A 26 -30.73 -18.22 16.45
C CYS A 26 -30.95 -18.76 17.88
N LEU A 27 -30.09 -18.41 18.84
CA LEU A 27 -30.21 -18.84 20.24
C LEU A 27 -31.44 -18.23 20.93
N THR A 28 -31.84 -17.01 20.57
CA THR A 28 -33.04 -16.35 21.11
C THR A 28 -34.35 -16.85 20.51
N THR A 29 -34.29 -17.61 19.41
CA THR A 29 -35.42 -18.10 18.62
C THR A 29 -35.41 -19.60 18.42
N LEU A 30 -34.84 -20.38 19.35
CA LEU A 30 -34.61 -21.85 19.21
C LEU A 30 -35.89 -22.67 18.97
N ALA A 31 -37.06 -22.16 19.38
CA ALA A 31 -38.35 -22.81 19.18
C ALA A 31 -38.83 -22.85 17.71
N GLU A 32 -38.25 -21.98 16.85
CA GLU A 32 -38.62 -21.90 15.46
C GLU A 32 -38.04 -23.07 14.63
N PRO A 33 -38.72 -23.55 13.58
CA PRO A 33 -38.19 -24.58 12.69
C PRO A 33 -36.89 -24.16 12.02
N HIS A 34 -36.05 -25.14 11.68
CA HIS A 34 -34.76 -24.95 11.03
C HIS A 34 -33.64 -24.22 11.83
N ARG A 35 -33.90 -23.80 13.08
CA ARG A 35 -32.91 -23.13 13.93
C ARG A 35 -31.62 -23.95 14.15
N PRO A 36 -31.65 -25.28 14.35
CA PRO A 36 -30.43 -26.07 14.49
C PRO A 36 -29.54 -26.01 13.25
N LEU A 37 -30.13 -26.03 12.04
CA LEU A 37 -29.40 -25.92 10.76
C LEU A 37 -28.77 -24.52 10.61
N MET A 38 -29.55 -23.48 10.88
CA MET A 38 -29.10 -22.09 10.85
C MET A 38 -27.99 -21.84 11.86
N LEU A 39 -28.11 -22.36 13.08
CA LEU A 39 -27.10 -22.25 14.12
C LEU A 39 -25.79 -22.92 13.68
N GLY A 40 -25.88 -24.10 13.05
CA GLY A 40 -24.72 -24.77 12.45
C GLY A 40 -24.06 -23.92 11.36
N ALA A 41 -24.85 -23.37 10.43
CA ALA A 41 -24.33 -22.55 9.32
C ALA A 41 -23.65 -21.25 9.84
N TYR A 42 -24.30 -20.53 10.74
CA TYR A 42 -23.72 -19.31 11.33
C TYR A 42 -22.52 -19.61 12.24
N GLY A 43 -22.55 -20.76 12.96
CA GLY A 43 -21.42 -21.23 13.74
C GLY A 43 -20.18 -21.51 12.87
N CYS A 44 -20.37 -22.18 11.72
CA CYS A 44 -19.31 -22.37 10.75
C CYS A 44 -18.75 -21.03 10.21
N GLY A 45 -19.65 -20.09 9.90
CA GLY A 45 -19.26 -18.74 9.49
C GLY A 45 -18.44 -18.00 10.57
N LEU A 46 -18.83 -18.10 11.82
CA LEU A 46 -18.12 -17.51 12.96
C LEU A 46 -16.70 -18.12 13.09
N VAL A 47 -16.60 -19.46 13.05
CA VAL A 47 -15.30 -20.15 13.10
C VAL A 47 -14.41 -19.72 11.92
N ALA A 48 -14.96 -19.62 10.71
CA ALA A 48 -14.24 -19.15 9.54
C ALA A 48 -13.73 -17.70 9.72
N GLY A 49 -14.52 -16.82 10.33
CA GLY A 49 -14.13 -15.44 10.64
C GLY A 49 -12.99 -15.35 11.66
N VAL A 50 -13.07 -16.14 12.72
CA VAL A 50 -12.02 -16.23 13.75
C VAL A 50 -10.72 -16.79 13.13
N ALA A 51 -10.81 -17.88 12.37
CA ALA A 51 -9.66 -18.47 11.66
C ALA A 51 -9.08 -17.49 10.63
N GLY A 52 -9.94 -16.78 9.88
CA GLY A 52 -9.54 -15.73 8.95
C GLY A 52 -8.81 -14.57 9.65
N SER A 53 -9.25 -14.20 10.85
CA SER A 53 -8.57 -13.18 11.67
C SER A 53 -7.17 -13.63 12.08
N TRP A 54 -7.01 -14.88 12.49
CA TRP A 54 -5.72 -15.45 12.83
C TRP A 54 -4.78 -15.55 11.61
N VAL A 55 -5.30 -16.01 10.45
CA VAL A 55 -4.55 -16.01 9.19
C VAL A 55 -4.16 -14.59 8.78
N ALA A 56 -5.06 -13.60 8.93
CA ALA A 56 -4.79 -12.20 8.60
C ALA A 56 -3.57 -11.62 9.35
N THR A 57 -3.29 -12.11 10.57
CA THR A 57 -2.09 -11.70 11.32
C THR A 57 -0.78 -12.15 10.67
N ARG A 58 -0.82 -13.13 9.76
CA ARG A 58 0.34 -13.73 9.08
C ARG A 58 0.42 -13.38 7.60
N VAL A 59 -0.59 -12.69 7.06
CA VAL A 59 -0.62 -12.33 5.63
C VAL A 59 0.43 -11.28 5.31
N THR A 60 1.32 -11.61 4.38
CA THR A 60 2.39 -10.75 3.87
C THR A 60 2.14 -10.29 2.44
N SER A 61 1.51 -11.13 1.60
CA SER A 61 1.30 -10.83 0.18
C SER A 61 -0.08 -10.23 -0.12
N LYS A 62 -0.16 -9.46 -1.21
CA LYS A 62 -1.40 -8.84 -1.72
C LYS A 62 -2.41 -9.92 -2.15
N THR A 63 -1.93 -10.95 -2.83
CA THR A 63 -2.76 -12.04 -3.35
C THR A 63 -3.43 -12.83 -2.23
N TRP A 64 -2.70 -13.14 -1.15
CA TRP A 64 -3.27 -13.83 0.01
C TRP A 64 -4.30 -12.98 0.75
N SER A 65 -4.08 -11.66 0.88
CA SER A 65 -5.06 -10.74 1.47
C SER A 65 -6.40 -10.77 0.72
N TYR A 66 -6.35 -10.72 -0.62
CA TYR A 66 -7.56 -10.81 -1.45
C TYR A 66 -8.23 -12.18 -1.34
N ARG A 67 -7.47 -13.27 -1.38
CA ARG A 67 -8.02 -14.63 -1.24
C ARG A 67 -8.78 -14.80 0.07
N VAL A 68 -8.19 -14.43 1.20
CA VAL A 68 -8.84 -14.52 2.51
C VAL A 68 -10.13 -13.70 2.55
N SER A 69 -10.09 -12.43 2.13
CA SER A 69 -11.29 -11.56 2.15
C SER A 69 -12.38 -12.06 1.21
N SER A 70 -12.04 -12.52 0.00
CA SER A 70 -13.02 -13.06 -0.96
C SER A 70 -13.63 -14.38 -0.50
N THR A 71 -12.85 -15.26 0.12
CA THR A 71 -13.36 -16.53 0.67
C THR A 71 -14.34 -16.26 1.80
N LEU A 72 -14.01 -15.37 2.74
CA LEU A 72 -14.91 -15.00 3.83
C LEU A 72 -16.21 -14.36 3.30
N LEU A 73 -16.12 -13.52 2.27
CA LEU A 73 -17.28 -12.93 1.62
C LEU A 73 -18.20 -14.00 1.01
N LEU A 74 -17.64 -14.98 0.30
CA LEU A 74 -18.42 -16.07 -0.30
C LEU A 74 -19.08 -16.92 0.78
N ILE A 75 -18.38 -17.23 1.88
CA ILE A 75 -18.95 -17.94 3.02
C ILE A 75 -20.13 -17.14 3.60
N THR A 76 -19.96 -15.82 3.82
CA THR A 76 -21.05 -14.96 4.31
C THR A 76 -22.27 -15.00 3.39
N LEU A 77 -22.04 -14.94 2.07
CA LEU A 77 -23.12 -14.93 1.09
C LEU A 77 -23.91 -16.25 1.10
N VAL A 78 -23.20 -17.39 1.13
CA VAL A 78 -23.84 -18.72 1.22
C VAL A 78 -24.61 -18.85 2.54
N VAL A 79 -24.01 -18.48 3.64
CA VAL A 79 -24.66 -18.55 4.98
C VAL A 79 -25.87 -17.63 5.07
N ALA A 80 -25.81 -16.42 4.48
CA ALA A 80 -26.96 -15.50 4.41
C ALA A 80 -28.09 -16.09 3.55
N ALA A 81 -27.78 -16.75 2.44
CA ALA A 81 -28.77 -17.40 1.59
C ALA A 81 -29.44 -18.58 2.30
N VAL A 82 -28.66 -19.48 2.91
CA VAL A 82 -29.18 -20.61 3.71
C VAL A 82 -30.02 -20.11 4.89
N GLY A 83 -29.54 -19.09 5.60
CA GLY A 83 -30.27 -18.48 6.71
C GLY A 83 -31.59 -17.87 6.28
N ALA A 84 -31.60 -17.11 5.18
CA ALA A 84 -32.82 -16.51 4.66
C ALA A 84 -33.84 -17.57 4.20
N LEU A 85 -33.42 -18.60 3.48
CA LEU A 85 -34.29 -19.69 3.07
C LEU A 85 -34.90 -20.47 4.25
N GLY A 86 -34.08 -20.71 5.29
CA GLY A 86 -34.52 -21.40 6.51
C GLY A 86 -35.41 -20.54 7.44
N ASP A 87 -35.38 -19.22 7.31
CA ASP A 87 -36.07 -18.27 8.19
C ASP A 87 -37.30 -17.57 7.53
N GLY A 88 -37.78 -18.10 6.43
CA GLY A 88 -38.98 -17.56 5.76
C GLY A 88 -38.65 -16.65 4.56
N GLY A 89 -37.51 -16.81 3.95
CA GLY A 89 -37.16 -16.15 2.68
C GLY A 89 -36.58 -14.74 2.84
N VAL A 90 -36.71 -13.93 1.80
CA VAL A 90 -36.12 -12.59 1.76
C VAL A 90 -36.78 -11.56 2.70
N SER A 91 -37.92 -11.86 3.26
CA SER A 91 -38.60 -11.01 4.26
C SER A 91 -38.16 -11.28 5.69
N SER A 92 -37.32 -12.28 5.89
CA SER A 92 -36.77 -12.63 7.21
C SER A 92 -35.67 -11.71 7.68
N PRO A 93 -35.42 -11.58 8.99
CA PRO A 93 -34.27 -10.87 9.54
C PRO A 93 -32.91 -11.39 9.02
N ALA A 94 -32.82 -12.69 8.68
CA ALA A 94 -31.61 -13.31 8.13
C ALA A 94 -31.21 -12.69 6.79
N ALA A 95 -32.15 -12.17 6.00
CA ALA A 95 -31.88 -11.49 4.73
C ALA A 95 -31.06 -10.19 4.89
N LEU A 96 -31.02 -9.58 6.09
CA LEU A 96 -30.11 -8.46 6.38
C LEU A 96 -28.64 -8.79 6.12
N GLY A 97 -28.27 -10.08 6.13
CA GLY A 97 -26.95 -10.55 5.73
C GLY A 97 -26.53 -10.09 4.33
N PHE A 98 -27.47 -9.96 3.38
CA PHE A 98 -27.18 -9.45 2.04
C PHE A 98 -26.82 -7.96 2.05
N VAL A 99 -27.55 -7.13 2.81
CA VAL A 99 -27.27 -5.68 2.93
C VAL A 99 -25.92 -5.46 3.60
N THR A 100 -25.66 -6.13 4.72
CA THR A 100 -24.38 -5.99 5.43
C THR A 100 -23.20 -6.41 4.56
N THR A 101 -23.36 -7.47 3.78
CA THR A 101 -22.35 -7.94 2.83
C THR A 101 -22.10 -6.92 1.71
N ALA A 102 -23.16 -6.37 1.11
CA ALA A 102 -23.07 -5.36 0.06
C ALA A 102 -22.40 -4.06 0.56
N VAL A 103 -22.85 -3.55 1.70
CA VAL A 103 -22.24 -2.35 2.33
C VAL A 103 -20.75 -2.59 2.65
N PHE A 104 -20.42 -3.79 3.13
CA PHE A 104 -19.04 -4.16 3.39
C PHE A 104 -18.19 -4.16 2.10
N VAL A 105 -18.67 -4.78 1.02
CA VAL A 105 -17.99 -4.78 -0.30
C VAL A 105 -17.78 -3.36 -0.79
N ALA A 106 -18.81 -2.51 -0.75
CA ALA A 106 -18.73 -1.11 -1.17
C ALA A 106 -17.73 -0.29 -0.36
N SER A 107 -17.60 -0.60 0.95
CA SER A 107 -16.71 0.13 1.87
C SER A 107 -15.24 -0.29 1.77
N TYR A 108 -14.97 -1.56 1.47
CA TYR A 108 -13.60 -2.12 1.54
C TYR A 108 -12.98 -2.46 0.19
N THR A 109 -13.76 -2.44 -0.91
CA THR A 109 -13.26 -2.75 -2.25
C THR A 109 -13.05 -1.48 -3.08
N PRO A 110 -11.83 -0.93 -3.14
CA PRO A 110 -11.56 0.34 -3.83
C PRO A 110 -11.62 0.20 -5.35
N GLN A 111 -11.46 -1.01 -5.89
CA GLN A 111 -11.47 -1.30 -7.32
C GLN A 111 -12.91 -1.46 -7.82
N LEU A 112 -13.39 -0.49 -8.62
CA LEU A 112 -14.77 -0.44 -9.10
C LEU A 112 -15.24 -1.74 -9.77
N ARG A 113 -14.42 -2.32 -10.64
CA ARG A 113 -14.78 -3.55 -11.38
C ARG A 113 -15.00 -4.74 -10.45
N LEU A 114 -14.12 -4.92 -9.45
CA LEU A 114 -14.26 -5.99 -8.46
C LEU A 114 -15.46 -5.75 -7.54
N MET A 115 -15.66 -4.51 -7.10
CA MET A 115 -16.83 -4.13 -6.30
C MET A 115 -18.12 -4.46 -7.06
N LEU A 116 -18.25 -4.00 -8.30
CA LEU A 116 -19.43 -4.28 -9.12
C LEU A 116 -19.65 -5.79 -9.34
N GLY A 117 -18.60 -6.57 -9.57
CA GLY A 117 -18.71 -8.03 -9.70
C GLY A 117 -19.27 -8.70 -8.46
N PHE A 118 -18.82 -8.30 -7.26
CA PHE A 118 -19.38 -8.81 -6.01
C PHE A 118 -20.80 -8.33 -5.75
N GLU A 119 -21.12 -7.07 -6.05
CA GLU A 119 -22.49 -6.55 -5.90
C GLU A 119 -23.49 -7.27 -6.81
N VAL A 120 -23.11 -7.58 -8.06
CA VAL A 120 -23.93 -8.39 -8.97
C VAL A 120 -24.13 -9.81 -8.42
N LEU A 121 -23.10 -10.42 -7.84
CA LEU A 121 -23.21 -11.73 -7.22
C LEU A 121 -24.16 -11.71 -6.00
N ILE A 122 -24.04 -10.71 -5.13
CA ILE A 122 -24.93 -10.53 -3.96
C ILE A 122 -26.38 -10.33 -4.42
N LEU A 123 -26.59 -9.44 -5.38
CA LEU A 123 -27.90 -9.17 -5.96
C LEU A 123 -28.52 -10.43 -6.58
N GLY A 124 -27.74 -11.16 -7.38
CA GLY A 124 -28.19 -12.41 -8.01
C GLY A 124 -28.57 -13.47 -6.98
N THR A 125 -27.77 -13.60 -5.90
CA THR A 125 -28.08 -14.53 -4.81
C THR A 125 -29.33 -14.12 -4.04
N TYR A 126 -29.51 -12.82 -3.75
CA TYR A 126 -30.74 -12.31 -3.12
C TYR A 126 -31.98 -12.58 -3.98
N LEU A 127 -31.92 -12.32 -5.28
CA LEU A 127 -33.02 -12.59 -6.20
C LEU A 127 -33.32 -14.09 -6.32
N LEU A 128 -32.29 -14.94 -6.31
CA LEU A 128 -32.46 -16.39 -6.28
C LEU A 128 -33.25 -16.84 -5.02
N VAL A 129 -32.87 -16.32 -3.85
CA VAL A 129 -33.58 -16.58 -2.58
C VAL A 129 -35.02 -16.04 -2.63
N ALA A 130 -35.24 -14.89 -3.26
CA ALA A 130 -36.57 -14.31 -3.42
C ALA A 130 -37.50 -15.17 -4.28
N VAL A 131 -36.95 -15.87 -5.26
CA VAL A 131 -37.72 -16.78 -6.16
C VAL A 131 -37.89 -18.17 -5.53
N ALA A 132 -36.85 -18.68 -4.85
CA ALA A 132 -36.86 -20.04 -4.29
C ALA A 132 -37.56 -20.14 -2.93
N GLY A 133 -37.64 -19.04 -2.20
CA GLY A 133 -38.25 -18.96 -0.86
C GLY A 133 -39.76 -18.67 -0.87
N PRO A 134 -40.37 -18.57 0.30
CA PRO A 134 -41.75 -18.13 0.43
C PRO A 134 -41.99 -16.75 -0.17
N PRO A 135 -43.20 -16.48 -0.70
CA PRO A 135 -43.50 -15.21 -1.33
C PRO A 135 -43.40 -14.04 -0.33
N ALA A 136 -42.62 -13.05 -0.68
CA ALA A 136 -42.50 -11.85 0.15
C ALA A 136 -43.71 -10.92 -0.01
N PRO A 137 -44.00 -10.06 0.99
CA PRO A 137 -45.02 -9.04 0.85
C PRO A 137 -44.81 -8.17 -0.40
N ARG A 138 -45.92 -7.71 -1.01
CA ARG A 138 -45.87 -6.87 -2.20
C ARG A 138 -45.00 -5.63 -1.95
N GLY A 139 -44.08 -5.34 -2.87
CA GLY A 139 -43.17 -4.21 -2.75
C GLY A 139 -41.93 -4.45 -1.87
N HIS A 140 -41.88 -5.51 -1.06
CA HIS A 140 -40.75 -5.79 -0.17
C HIS A 140 -39.42 -5.85 -0.92
N VAL A 141 -39.35 -6.66 -1.99
CA VAL A 141 -38.15 -6.83 -2.80
C VAL A 141 -37.69 -5.49 -3.40
N PHE A 142 -38.66 -4.69 -3.90
CA PHE A 142 -38.36 -3.37 -4.45
C PHE A 142 -37.74 -2.43 -3.41
N VAL A 143 -38.37 -2.29 -2.24
CA VAL A 143 -37.88 -1.40 -1.17
C VAL A 143 -36.53 -1.85 -0.67
N TYR A 144 -36.34 -3.16 -0.53
CA TYR A 144 -35.05 -3.73 -0.08
C TYR A 144 -33.92 -3.46 -1.07
N LEU A 145 -34.15 -3.69 -2.37
CA LEU A 145 -33.18 -3.42 -3.43
C LEU A 145 -32.89 -1.93 -3.55
N ALA A 146 -33.90 -1.07 -3.47
CA ALA A 146 -33.72 0.37 -3.49
C ALA A 146 -32.87 0.85 -2.30
N GLY A 147 -33.18 0.36 -1.10
CA GLY A 147 -32.38 0.65 0.11
C GLY A 147 -30.95 0.17 0.00
N MET A 148 -30.73 -1.05 -0.49
CA MET A 148 -29.40 -1.60 -0.73
C MET A 148 -28.61 -0.74 -1.74
N LEU A 149 -29.23 -0.35 -2.86
CA LEU A 149 -28.60 0.51 -3.87
C LEU A 149 -28.18 1.86 -3.30
N VAL A 150 -29.05 2.48 -2.49
CA VAL A 150 -28.73 3.75 -1.83
C VAL A 150 -27.55 3.59 -0.89
N LEU A 151 -27.56 2.58 -0.02
CA LEU A 151 -26.48 2.33 0.94
C LEU A 151 -25.13 2.05 0.23
N VAL A 152 -25.14 1.17 -0.78
CA VAL A 152 -23.94 0.86 -1.58
C VAL A 152 -23.42 2.12 -2.27
N SER A 153 -24.32 2.94 -2.84
CA SER A 153 -23.93 4.20 -3.50
C SER A 153 -23.29 5.18 -2.51
N VAL A 154 -23.89 5.38 -1.34
CA VAL A 154 -23.36 6.27 -0.30
C VAL A 154 -22.00 5.76 0.19
N CYS A 155 -21.90 4.49 0.58
CA CYS A 155 -20.65 3.91 1.09
C CYS A 155 -19.53 3.95 0.04
N SER A 156 -19.82 3.64 -1.22
CA SER A 156 -18.83 3.65 -2.30
C SER A 156 -18.35 5.07 -2.64
N THR A 157 -19.23 6.06 -2.63
CA THR A 157 -18.87 7.46 -2.89
C THR A 157 -18.02 8.01 -1.76
N GLN A 158 -18.37 7.77 -0.50
CA GLN A 158 -17.59 8.19 0.66
C GLN A 158 -16.21 7.53 0.70
N THR A 159 -16.12 6.22 0.43
CA THR A 159 -14.84 5.50 0.37
C THR A 159 -13.91 6.10 -0.68
N ARG A 160 -14.44 6.43 -1.86
CA ARG A 160 -13.66 7.07 -2.94
C ARG A 160 -13.28 8.51 -2.60
N ALA A 161 -14.18 9.29 -2.01
CA ALA A 161 -13.89 10.65 -1.58
C ALA A 161 -12.75 10.67 -0.56
N LEU A 162 -12.81 9.81 0.46
CA LEU A 162 -11.75 9.65 1.47
C LEU A 162 -10.41 9.21 0.86
N ALA A 163 -10.44 8.28 -0.10
CA ALA A 163 -9.23 7.85 -0.80
C ALA A 163 -8.59 9.01 -1.61
N ARG A 164 -9.42 9.84 -2.28
CA ARG A 164 -8.97 11.04 -2.99
C ARG A 164 -8.36 12.08 -2.04
N GLN A 165 -9.03 12.38 -0.93
CA GLN A 165 -8.50 13.31 0.08
C GLN A 165 -7.15 12.85 0.64
N ARG A 166 -7.01 11.55 0.96
CA ARG A 166 -5.73 10.98 1.42
C ARG A 166 -4.64 11.09 0.35
N SER A 167 -4.97 10.88 -0.93
CA SER A 167 -4.00 11.04 -2.02
C SER A 167 -3.59 12.51 -2.20
N GLN A 168 -4.51 13.45 -2.05
CA GLN A 168 -4.22 14.89 -2.09
C GLN A 168 -3.32 15.32 -0.91
N LEU A 169 -3.62 14.87 0.30
CA LEU A 169 -2.76 15.13 1.47
C LEU A 169 -1.35 14.56 1.29
N ARG A 170 -1.23 13.34 0.74
CA ARG A 170 0.08 12.75 0.42
C ARG A 170 0.81 13.53 -0.68
N ALA A 171 0.07 14.03 -1.68
CA ALA A 171 0.65 14.87 -2.73
C ALA A 171 1.10 16.25 -2.21
N LEU A 172 0.53 16.75 -1.11
CA LEU A 172 0.97 17.99 -0.45
C LEU A 172 2.17 17.77 0.48
N ALA A 173 2.42 16.55 0.92
CA ALA A 173 3.58 16.24 1.77
C ALA A 173 4.89 16.43 0.97
N SER A 174 5.87 17.11 1.53
CA SER A 174 7.19 17.32 0.95
C SER A 174 8.22 16.29 1.41
N LEU A 175 7.83 15.35 2.28
CA LEU A 175 8.70 14.32 2.84
C LEU A 175 8.34 12.93 2.35
N ASP A 176 9.36 12.05 2.24
CA ASP A 176 9.18 10.61 2.03
C ASP A 176 8.73 9.95 3.34
N PRO A 177 7.63 9.19 3.35
CA PRO A 177 7.06 8.65 4.58
C PRO A 177 7.86 7.51 5.19
N LEU A 178 8.78 6.89 4.47
CA LEU A 178 9.63 5.81 4.97
C LEU A 178 10.86 6.34 5.68
N THR A 179 11.53 7.31 5.05
CA THR A 179 12.87 7.77 5.46
C THR A 179 12.87 9.14 6.12
N GLY A 180 11.79 9.92 5.97
CA GLY A 180 11.72 11.31 6.41
C GLY A 180 12.62 12.28 5.61
N ALA A 181 13.27 11.80 4.53
CA ALA A 181 13.95 12.66 3.55
C ALA A 181 12.94 13.49 2.76
N LEU A 182 13.37 14.52 2.05
CA LEU A 182 12.50 15.17 1.08
C LEU A 182 12.05 14.15 0.02
N ASN A 183 10.82 14.27 -0.47
CA ASN A 183 10.41 13.55 -1.66
C ASN A 183 10.71 14.38 -2.93
N ARG A 184 10.39 13.87 -4.12
CA ARG A 184 10.61 14.58 -5.39
C ARG A 184 10.00 15.99 -5.40
N ARG A 185 8.85 16.18 -4.73
CA ARG A 185 8.21 17.50 -4.62
C ARG A 185 8.98 18.43 -3.69
N GLY A 186 9.37 17.96 -2.50
CA GLY A 186 10.17 18.74 -1.55
C GLY A 186 11.52 19.15 -2.16
N LEU A 187 12.15 18.24 -2.94
CA LEU A 187 13.35 18.57 -3.73
C LEU A 187 13.10 19.72 -4.70
N ALA A 188 12.00 19.66 -5.49
CA ALA A 188 11.67 20.71 -6.45
C ALA A 188 11.33 22.05 -5.78
N GLU A 189 10.70 22.02 -4.62
CA GLU A 189 10.38 23.24 -3.84
C GLU A 189 11.66 23.89 -3.28
N LEU A 190 12.55 23.09 -2.68
CA LEU A 190 13.83 23.56 -2.14
C LEU A 190 14.74 24.13 -3.23
N THR A 191 14.94 23.41 -4.32
CA THR A 191 15.81 23.88 -5.41
C THR A 191 15.27 25.13 -6.07
N ARG A 192 13.95 25.23 -6.27
CA ARG A 192 13.34 26.47 -6.78
C ARG A 192 13.59 27.68 -5.86
N PHE A 193 13.57 27.47 -4.55
CA PHE A 193 13.90 28.49 -3.57
C PHE A 193 15.36 28.92 -3.69
N LEU A 194 16.32 27.98 -3.75
CA LEU A 194 17.75 28.24 -3.86
C LEU A 194 18.10 29.00 -5.16
N PHE A 195 17.53 28.60 -6.30
CA PHE A 195 17.74 29.33 -7.55
C PHE A 195 17.22 30.76 -7.49
N ARG A 196 16.08 31.02 -6.84
CA ARG A 196 15.52 32.36 -6.65
C ARG A 196 16.35 33.23 -5.69
N ALA A 197 16.91 32.61 -4.67
CA ALA A 197 17.74 33.29 -3.68
C ALA A 197 19.07 33.81 -4.25
N GLY A 198 19.47 33.33 -5.43
CA GLY A 198 20.69 33.78 -6.14
C GLY A 198 21.97 33.41 -5.37
N CYS A 199 21.99 32.29 -4.66
CA CYS A 199 23.15 31.79 -3.94
C CYS A 199 24.36 31.68 -4.88
N ARG A 200 25.52 32.15 -4.42
CA ARG A 200 26.79 32.04 -5.15
C ARG A 200 27.89 31.54 -4.21
N PRO A 201 28.55 30.41 -4.51
CA PRO A 201 28.28 29.52 -5.66
C PRO A 201 26.86 28.96 -5.60
N GLY A 202 26.27 28.60 -6.75
CA GLY A 202 24.89 28.09 -6.83
C GLY A 202 24.72 26.71 -6.20
N PRO A 203 23.50 26.17 -6.16
CA PRO A 203 23.27 24.84 -5.59
C PRO A 203 24.01 23.76 -6.40
N SER A 204 24.57 22.79 -5.68
CA SER A 204 25.06 21.54 -6.27
C SER A 204 24.14 20.38 -5.92
N LEU A 205 23.99 19.44 -6.87
CA LEU A 205 23.23 18.21 -6.69
C LEU A 205 24.16 17.00 -6.74
N LEU A 206 23.91 16.04 -5.87
CA LEU A 206 24.56 14.73 -5.87
C LEU A 206 23.46 13.68 -6.06
N CYS A 207 23.44 12.99 -7.20
CA CYS A 207 22.60 11.83 -7.42
C CYS A 207 23.29 10.58 -6.86
N LEU A 208 22.62 9.89 -5.94
CA LEU A 208 23.11 8.69 -5.30
C LEU A 208 22.20 7.52 -5.63
N ASP A 209 22.79 6.34 -5.83
CA ASP A 209 22.08 5.10 -6.06
C ASP A 209 22.78 3.98 -5.27
N LEU A 210 21.99 3.21 -4.52
CA LEU A 210 22.51 2.11 -3.71
C LEU A 210 22.81 0.91 -4.57
N ASP A 211 24.08 0.54 -4.64
CA ASP A 211 24.51 -0.62 -5.42
C ASP A 211 23.91 -1.89 -4.82
N ASP A 212 23.38 -2.78 -5.67
CA ASP A 212 22.82 -4.09 -5.30
C ASP A 212 21.65 -4.07 -4.27
N PHE A 213 20.95 -2.94 -4.11
CA PHE A 213 19.82 -2.82 -3.17
C PHE A 213 18.74 -3.89 -3.40
N LYS A 214 18.49 -4.25 -4.66
CA LYS A 214 17.56 -5.35 -5.00
C LYS A 214 18.00 -6.67 -4.36
N LEU A 215 19.30 -6.96 -4.37
CA LEU A 215 19.85 -8.18 -3.77
C LEU A 215 19.62 -8.22 -2.25
N VAL A 216 19.69 -7.06 -1.57
CA VAL A 216 19.36 -6.95 -0.14
C VAL A 216 17.89 -7.32 0.09
N ASN A 217 16.96 -6.77 -0.73
CA ASN A 217 15.55 -7.11 -0.64
C ASN A 217 15.27 -8.60 -0.92
N ASP A 218 15.92 -9.17 -1.92
CA ASP A 218 15.69 -10.55 -2.33
C ASP A 218 16.24 -11.54 -1.29
N ARG A 219 17.37 -11.23 -0.63
CA ARG A 219 18.00 -12.09 0.38
C ARG A 219 17.45 -11.92 1.80
N LEU A 220 17.21 -10.67 2.23
CA LEU A 220 16.89 -10.32 3.61
C LEU A 220 15.45 -9.84 3.80
N GLY A 221 14.71 -9.68 2.69
CA GLY A 221 13.32 -9.23 2.68
C GLY A 221 13.19 -7.70 2.71
N HIS A 222 12.01 -7.21 2.29
CA HIS A 222 11.71 -5.78 2.18
C HIS A 222 11.85 -4.99 3.50
N ALA A 223 11.66 -5.65 4.65
CA ALA A 223 11.82 -4.98 5.94
C ALA A 223 13.28 -4.57 6.20
N ALA A 224 14.24 -5.43 5.80
CA ALA A 224 15.66 -5.12 5.90
C ALA A 224 16.07 -4.03 4.90
N GLY A 225 15.52 -4.04 3.69
CA GLY A 225 15.70 -2.97 2.72
C GLY A 225 15.17 -1.62 3.22
N ASP A 226 13.98 -1.61 3.83
CA ASP A 226 13.38 -0.42 4.44
C ASP A 226 14.26 0.14 5.58
N ASP A 227 14.85 -0.73 6.39
CA ASP A 227 15.78 -0.33 7.46
C ASP A 227 17.08 0.24 6.89
N LEU A 228 17.64 -0.39 5.86
CA LEU A 228 18.83 0.12 5.17
C LEU A 228 18.58 1.54 4.63
N LEU A 229 17.44 1.78 3.97
CA LEU A 229 17.09 3.11 3.44
C LEU A 229 17.02 4.18 4.55
N ARG A 230 16.47 3.85 5.73
CA ARG A 230 16.44 4.79 6.88
C ARG A 230 17.85 5.09 7.40
N ARG A 231 18.69 4.07 7.52
CA ARG A 231 20.08 4.21 7.98
C ARG A 231 20.93 5.02 6.99
N VAL A 232 20.74 4.83 5.69
CA VAL A 232 21.39 5.63 4.65
C VAL A 232 21.06 7.10 4.80
N VAL A 233 19.76 7.44 4.98
CA VAL A 233 19.37 8.84 5.18
C VAL A 233 19.93 9.42 6.48
N ALA A 234 19.90 8.66 7.58
CA ALA A 234 20.46 9.09 8.85
C ALA A 234 21.96 9.38 8.75
N ALA A 235 22.74 8.44 8.22
CA ALA A 235 24.18 8.58 8.05
C ALA A 235 24.56 9.71 7.07
N THR A 236 23.78 9.88 5.98
CA THR A 236 24.01 11.00 5.07
C THR A 236 23.78 12.34 5.74
N ARG A 237 22.75 12.47 6.58
CA ARG A 237 22.46 13.71 7.32
C ARG A 237 23.60 14.13 8.25
N GLU A 238 24.35 13.18 8.81
CA GLU A 238 25.52 13.48 9.66
C GLU A 238 26.67 14.16 8.89
N VAL A 239 26.73 13.95 7.58
CA VAL A 239 27.72 14.58 6.68
C VAL A 239 27.29 15.97 6.24
N LEU A 240 25.98 16.25 6.17
CA LEU A 240 25.40 17.46 5.61
C LEU A 240 25.46 18.63 6.61
N ARG A 241 25.53 19.86 6.06
CA ARG A 241 25.54 21.12 6.85
C ARG A 241 24.11 21.68 6.95
N GLY A 242 23.94 22.66 7.81
CA GLY A 242 22.71 23.45 7.85
C GLY A 242 22.46 24.12 6.48
N GLY A 243 21.27 23.92 5.93
CA GLY A 243 20.89 24.39 4.58
C GLY A 243 20.99 23.32 3.50
N ASP A 244 21.80 22.25 3.68
CA ASP A 244 21.82 21.10 2.79
C ASP A 244 20.63 20.18 3.09
N ALA A 245 20.25 19.37 2.10
CA ALA A 245 19.16 18.43 2.28
C ALA A 245 19.38 17.14 1.48
N ILE A 246 18.74 16.05 1.95
CA ILE A 246 18.64 14.80 1.23
C ILE A 246 17.20 14.56 0.83
N ALA A 247 16.99 14.15 -0.43
CA ALA A 247 15.71 13.75 -1.01
C ALA A 247 15.77 12.30 -1.48
N ARG A 248 14.66 11.56 -1.35
CA ARG A 248 14.45 10.25 -1.97
C ARG A 248 13.52 10.40 -3.16
N ILE A 249 14.00 10.07 -4.36
CA ILE A 249 13.27 10.28 -5.63
C ILE A 249 12.80 8.98 -6.27
N GLY A 250 13.35 7.86 -5.88
CA GLY A 250 13.04 6.51 -6.35
C GLY A 250 13.12 5.47 -5.23
N GLY A 251 13.12 4.19 -5.59
CA GLY A 251 13.24 3.07 -4.64
C GLY A 251 14.50 3.16 -3.79
N ASP A 252 15.64 3.18 -4.44
CA ASP A 252 17.02 3.24 -3.92
C ASP A 252 17.80 4.48 -4.39
N GLU A 253 17.08 5.42 -5.03
CA GLU A 253 17.64 6.63 -5.61
C GLU A 253 17.46 7.82 -4.67
N PHE A 254 18.55 8.52 -4.37
CA PHE A 254 18.58 9.71 -3.54
C PHE A 254 19.22 10.88 -4.27
N VAL A 255 18.82 12.09 -3.89
CA VAL A 255 19.47 13.34 -4.32
C VAL A 255 19.84 14.15 -3.10
N VAL A 256 21.11 14.50 -2.97
CA VAL A 256 21.57 15.48 -2.00
C VAL A 256 21.64 16.84 -2.67
N VAL A 257 21.10 17.84 -2.01
CA VAL A 257 21.18 19.26 -2.39
C VAL A 257 22.14 19.94 -1.46
N LEU A 258 23.20 20.50 -2.00
CA LEU A 258 24.12 21.40 -1.29
C LEU A 258 23.74 22.82 -1.68
N ALA A 259 23.28 23.60 -0.70
CA ALA A 259 22.71 24.92 -0.95
C ALA A 259 23.72 25.94 -1.49
N ASP A 260 24.98 25.84 -1.00
CA ASP A 260 26.07 26.75 -1.28
C ASP A 260 27.37 25.95 -1.43
N ALA A 261 27.57 25.33 -2.59
CA ALA A 261 28.72 24.50 -2.85
C ALA A 261 29.18 24.61 -4.31
N ASP A 262 30.45 24.87 -4.52
CA ASP A 262 31.10 24.76 -5.82
C ASP A 262 31.36 23.30 -6.21
N THR A 263 31.95 23.09 -7.37
CA THR A 263 32.21 21.74 -7.91
C THR A 263 33.19 20.95 -7.02
N GLU A 264 34.18 21.60 -6.39
CA GLU A 264 35.15 20.93 -5.53
C GLU A 264 34.52 20.54 -4.19
N ALA A 265 33.76 21.44 -3.55
CA ALA A 265 33.00 21.16 -2.35
C ALA A 265 31.98 20.04 -2.57
N ALA A 266 31.30 20.01 -3.74
CA ALA A 266 30.39 18.96 -4.10
C ALA A 266 31.07 17.59 -4.22
N ARG A 267 32.25 17.52 -4.87
CA ARG A 267 33.06 16.29 -4.98
C ARG A 267 33.56 15.82 -3.62
N SER A 268 34.07 16.75 -2.79
CA SER A 268 34.54 16.44 -1.44
C SER A 268 33.39 15.88 -0.58
N THR A 269 32.19 16.48 -0.66
CA THR A 269 31.01 16.00 0.07
C THR A 269 30.56 14.64 -0.46
N ALA A 270 30.60 14.39 -1.77
CA ALA A 270 30.30 13.08 -2.35
C ALA A 270 31.23 11.99 -1.78
N ALA A 271 32.56 12.26 -1.76
CA ALA A 271 33.54 11.31 -1.22
C ALA A 271 33.32 11.04 0.30
N ARG A 272 32.94 12.05 1.08
CA ARG A 272 32.59 11.88 2.49
C ARG A 272 31.35 11.01 2.67
N ILE A 273 30.30 11.23 1.87
CA ILE A 273 29.08 10.42 1.89
C ILE A 273 29.41 8.96 1.52
N GLU A 274 30.17 8.72 0.45
CA GLU A 274 30.60 7.37 0.07
C GLU A 274 31.37 6.67 1.21
N ALA A 275 32.30 7.38 1.87
CA ALA A 275 33.07 6.83 2.98
C ALA A 275 32.18 6.50 4.19
N THR A 276 31.24 7.38 4.52
CA THR A 276 30.29 7.20 5.64
C THR A 276 29.31 6.05 5.39
N LEU A 277 28.87 5.87 4.15
CA LEU A 277 27.93 4.80 3.79
C LEU A 277 28.60 3.43 3.56
N ARG A 278 29.91 3.39 3.31
CA ARG A 278 30.67 2.14 3.04
C ARG A 278 30.41 1.00 4.05
N PRO A 279 30.30 1.25 5.36
CA PRO A 279 29.99 0.19 6.31
C PRO A 279 28.56 -0.35 6.22
N LEU A 280 27.65 0.38 5.56
CA LEU A 280 26.24 0.02 5.41
C LEU A 280 25.97 -0.63 4.06
N THR A 281 26.44 0.03 3.00
CA THR A 281 26.21 -0.39 1.61
C THR A 281 27.18 0.38 0.69
N SER A 282 27.43 -0.19 -0.50
CA SER A 282 28.09 0.55 -1.59
C SER A 282 27.11 1.53 -2.22
N VAL A 283 27.58 2.70 -2.60
CA VAL A 283 26.78 3.73 -3.26
C VAL A 283 27.56 4.31 -4.42
N SER A 284 26.91 4.51 -5.57
CA SER A 284 27.46 5.24 -6.70
C SER A 284 26.94 6.68 -6.66
N VAL A 285 27.81 7.67 -6.91
CA VAL A 285 27.48 9.09 -6.82
C VAL A 285 27.87 9.84 -8.08
N GLY A 286 26.92 10.64 -8.60
CA GLY A 286 27.16 11.61 -9.68
C GLY A 286 26.87 13.03 -9.19
N THR A 287 27.73 14.01 -9.49
CA THR A 287 27.61 15.39 -9.00
C THR A 287 27.36 16.37 -10.13
N ALA A 288 26.55 17.42 -9.90
CA ALA A 288 26.35 18.54 -10.84
C ALA A 288 26.24 19.85 -10.07
N THR A 289 26.79 20.94 -10.61
CA THR A 289 26.90 22.24 -9.94
C THR A 289 26.38 23.38 -10.82
N ALA A 290 25.49 24.21 -10.27
CA ALA A 290 25.04 25.43 -10.91
C ALA A 290 26.12 26.53 -10.82
N PRO A 291 26.27 27.39 -11.89
CA PRO A 291 25.54 27.35 -13.15
C PRO A 291 26.19 26.48 -14.22
N PHE A 292 27.36 25.86 -13.98
CA PHE A 292 28.19 25.14 -14.97
C PHE A 292 27.45 23.99 -15.65
N ASP A 293 26.74 23.19 -14.87
CA ASP A 293 26.04 22.00 -15.35
C ASP A 293 24.56 22.26 -15.66
N GLY A 294 24.07 23.46 -15.32
CA GLY A 294 22.71 23.90 -15.56
C GLY A 294 22.23 24.95 -14.57
N ASP A 295 21.14 25.61 -14.93
CA ASP A 295 20.48 26.68 -14.20
C ASP A 295 19.07 26.29 -13.73
N THR A 296 18.71 25.03 -13.91
CA THR A 296 17.44 24.44 -13.49
C THR A 296 17.65 23.09 -12.82
N LEU A 297 16.70 22.68 -11.99
CA LEU A 297 16.72 21.35 -11.34
C LEU A 297 16.86 20.23 -12.38
N ASP A 298 16.07 20.26 -13.46
CA ASP A 298 16.07 19.20 -14.46
C ASP A 298 17.42 19.07 -15.19
N ARG A 299 18.07 20.20 -15.51
CA ARG A 299 19.40 20.19 -16.13
C ARG A 299 20.47 19.65 -15.19
N LEU A 300 20.45 20.06 -13.92
CA LEU A 300 21.38 19.55 -12.92
C LEU A 300 21.15 18.06 -12.65
N LEU A 301 19.92 17.61 -12.51
CA LEU A 301 19.61 16.18 -12.36
C LEU A 301 20.13 15.39 -13.55
N HIS A 302 19.85 15.84 -14.77
CA HIS A 302 20.33 15.17 -15.97
C HIS A 302 21.87 15.06 -16.03
N ALA A 303 22.58 16.15 -15.70
CA ALA A 303 24.04 16.14 -15.66
C ALA A 303 24.60 15.22 -14.57
N ALA A 304 24.00 15.22 -13.38
CA ALA A 304 24.38 14.32 -12.28
C ALA A 304 24.11 12.84 -12.62
N ASP A 305 22.95 12.52 -13.20
CA ASP A 305 22.58 11.16 -13.62
C ASP A 305 23.54 10.62 -14.70
N GLN A 306 23.92 11.44 -15.67
CA GLN A 306 24.91 11.04 -16.67
C GLN A 306 26.27 10.68 -16.04
N ARG A 307 26.69 11.42 -15.02
CA ARG A 307 27.93 11.14 -14.29
C ARG A 307 27.79 9.90 -13.41
N LEU A 308 26.67 9.74 -12.71
CA LEU A 308 26.34 8.54 -11.96
C LEU A 308 26.39 7.28 -12.84
N TYR A 309 25.78 7.34 -14.02
CA TYR A 309 25.81 6.23 -14.97
C TYR A 309 27.22 5.84 -15.40
N ARG A 310 28.12 6.83 -15.64
CA ARG A 310 29.53 6.56 -15.96
C ARG A 310 30.27 5.88 -14.80
N VAL A 311 30.00 6.29 -13.54
CA VAL A 311 30.59 5.67 -12.35
C VAL A 311 30.14 4.21 -12.25
N LYS A 312 28.85 3.92 -12.43
CA LYS A 312 28.32 2.55 -12.43
C LYS A 312 28.96 1.67 -13.53
N GLN A 313 29.09 2.19 -14.74
CA GLN A 313 29.76 1.45 -15.82
C GLN A 313 31.24 1.12 -15.50
N GLN A 314 31.97 2.05 -14.91
CA GLN A 314 33.38 1.83 -14.53
C GLN A 314 33.49 0.77 -13.43
N ARG A 315 32.61 0.79 -12.40
CA ARG A 315 32.58 -0.23 -11.34
C ARG A 315 32.20 -1.61 -11.88
N GLY A 316 31.22 -1.71 -12.77
CA GLY A 316 30.81 -2.98 -13.39
C GLY A 316 31.93 -3.60 -14.24
N ARG A 317 32.72 -2.80 -14.97
CA ARG A 317 33.89 -3.26 -15.73
C ARG A 317 35.03 -3.70 -14.83
N ALA A 318 35.26 -3.03 -13.71
CA ALA A 318 36.31 -3.38 -12.76
C ALA A 318 35.97 -4.71 -12.03
N GLY A 319 34.70 -4.93 -11.64
CA GLY A 319 34.23 -6.18 -11.05
C GLY A 319 34.35 -7.37 -12.02
N GLY A 320 34.01 -7.18 -13.31
CA GLY A 320 34.13 -8.21 -14.33
C GLY A 320 35.58 -8.61 -14.64
N ARG A 321 36.55 -7.68 -14.55
CA ARG A 321 37.98 -8.00 -14.72
C ARG A 321 38.59 -8.82 -13.59
N LEU A 322 38.19 -8.52 -12.33
CA LEU A 322 38.67 -9.28 -11.16
C LEU A 322 38.21 -10.74 -11.18
N LEU A 323 37.01 -11.02 -11.73
CA LEU A 323 36.52 -12.39 -11.90
C LEU A 323 37.17 -13.14 -13.05
N ALA A 324 37.64 -12.44 -14.10
CA ALA A 324 38.35 -13.05 -15.24
C ALA A 324 39.81 -13.39 -14.90
N ASP A 325 40.50 -12.58 -14.09
CA ASP A 325 41.92 -12.84 -13.70
C ASP A 325 42.04 -13.83 -12.52
N GLY A 326 40.98 -14.06 -11.75
CA GLY A 326 40.94 -15.05 -10.63
C GLY A 326 40.74 -16.49 -11.08
N GLY A 327 40.35 -16.76 -12.34
CA GLY A 327 40.06 -18.11 -12.85
C GLY A 327 41.23 -18.84 -13.52
N GLY A 328 42.43 -18.30 -13.49
CA GLY A 328 43.58 -18.80 -14.25
C GLY A 328 44.73 -19.38 -13.41
N ARG A 329 44.54 -19.73 -12.16
CA ARG A 329 45.53 -20.44 -11.33
C ARG A 329 44.85 -21.52 -10.50
N GLY A 330 44.71 -22.68 -11.08
CA GLY A 330 44.34 -23.93 -10.46
C GLY A 330 44.95 -25.08 -11.24
#